data_d73ac1908c4f6f16f42b8b09f1584a27
#
_entry.id   d73ac1908c4f6f16f42b8b09f1584a27
#
_cell.length_a   1.000
_cell.length_b   1.000
_cell.length_c   1.000
_cell.angle_alpha   90.00
_cell.angle_beta   90.00
_cell.angle_gamma   90.00
#
_symmetry.space_group_name_H-M   'P 1'
#
loop_
_entity.id
_entity.type
_entity.pdbx_description
1 polymer ?
#
loop_
_entity_poly.entity_id
_entity_poly.type
_entity_poly.pdbx_seq_one_letter_code
_entity_poly.pdbx_strand_id
1 'polypeptide(L)'
;MWPVMWDERKRSVILNLNVLPVGICTIRKDYTISLWNRTLEIWTGISQDDAMDKPLEVVVPQFANPLEKARLKVVLQGGGPVILSSRFHPRIFPLKNENQNEGKYQRTSISLFELPDSEVRVMIAVEDVTAITEQVLKYRQIKDQIAYELEEKKKTERALSMALSKLNTLSSITRHDLNNILTAFEGYLTFSIQENPGGKVQQYLEKMKEAADVMKRHISFAKDYQEMGNALPTWFAVETLVRSSGLGPVFQQITIKSDVENLEILADPLIVKAIYNLLENAVRHGEHTSTISISYKKADDGIVLLIEDDGKGIPTNIKGRIFNKGFGSNTGLGLFLTREILGITGMQIIETGVEGKGARFEIRVPEGHFRFRE
;
A
#
# COMPACT_ATOMS: atom_id res chain seq x y z
N MET A 1 -74.67 0.73 -25.38
CA MET A 1 -73.28 0.57 -25.98
C MET A 1 -72.16 0.94 -25.04
N TRP A 2 -72.39 1.38 -23.80
CA TRP A 2 -71.35 1.78 -22.80
C TRP A 2 -70.92 0.70 -21.79
N PRO A 3 -71.72 -0.31 -21.45
CA PRO A 3 -71.27 -1.33 -20.46
C PRO A 3 -70.11 -2.23 -20.93
N VAL A 4 -70.09 -2.57 -22.23
CA VAL A 4 -69.09 -3.49 -22.78
C VAL A 4 -67.65 -2.87 -22.83
N MET A 5 -67.55 -1.56 -23.13
CA MET A 5 -66.30 -0.82 -23.19
C MET A 5 -65.62 -0.63 -21.81
N TRP A 6 -66.40 -0.59 -20.73
CA TRP A 6 -65.93 -0.50 -19.37
C TRP A 6 -65.34 -1.84 -18.90
N ASP A 7 -65.88 -2.94 -19.32
CA ASP A 7 -65.33 -4.26 -18.95
C ASP A 7 -64.00 -4.58 -19.65
N GLU A 8 -63.82 -4.14 -20.91
CA GLU A 8 -62.58 -4.26 -21.63
C GLU A 8 -61.46 -3.39 -21.05
N ARG A 9 -61.75 -2.15 -20.60
CA ARG A 9 -60.78 -1.28 -19.96
C ARG A 9 -60.34 -1.85 -18.59
N LYS A 10 -61.27 -2.37 -17.79
CA LYS A 10 -60.97 -3.03 -16.52
C LYS A 10 -60.10 -4.27 -16.74
N ARG A 11 -60.40 -5.09 -17.74
CA ARG A 11 -59.62 -6.26 -18.13
C ARG A 11 -58.20 -5.85 -18.57
N SER A 12 -58.04 -4.80 -19.36
CA SER A 12 -56.74 -4.30 -19.81
C SER A 12 -55.88 -3.82 -18.68
N VAL A 13 -56.42 -3.08 -17.70
CA VAL A 13 -55.68 -2.62 -16.50
C VAL A 13 -55.24 -3.79 -15.63
N ILE A 14 -56.13 -4.77 -15.41
CA ILE A 14 -55.81 -5.97 -14.61
C ILE A 14 -54.71 -6.81 -15.31
N LEU A 15 -54.80 -6.97 -16.63
CA LEU A 15 -53.78 -7.66 -17.43
C LEU A 15 -52.42 -6.99 -17.32
N ASN A 16 -52.36 -5.65 -17.35
CA ASN A 16 -51.14 -4.89 -17.19
C ASN A 16 -50.51 -5.03 -15.78
N LEU A 17 -51.33 -5.08 -14.73
CA LEU A 17 -50.87 -5.27 -13.36
C LEU A 17 -50.32 -6.68 -13.09
N ASN A 18 -50.76 -7.67 -13.85
CA ASN A 18 -50.30 -9.06 -13.73
C ASN A 18 -48.91 -9.30 -14.34
N VAL A 19 -48.42 -8.38 -15.18
CA VAL A 19 -47.08 -8.48 -15.81
C VAL A 19 -46.00 -7.84 -14.92
N LEU A 20 -46.38 -7.00 -13.96
CA LEU A 20 -45.42 -6.29 -13.10
C LEU A 20 -44.78 -7.26 -12.08
N PRO A 21 -43.48 -7.16 -11.87
CA PRO A 21 -42.77 -7.95 -10.84
C PRO A 21 -42.99 -7.34 -9.43
N VAL A 22 -44.18 -6.87 -9.16
CA VAL A 22 -44.63 -6.24 -7.92
C VAL A 22 -45.93 -6.87 -7.50
N GLY A 23 -46.04 -7.32 -6.27
CA GLY A 23 -47.30 -7.82 -5.72
C GLY A 23 -48.25 -6.65 -5.48
N ILE A 24 -49.43 -6.67 -6.06
CA ILE A 24 -50.43 -5.58 -5.93
C ILE A 24 -51.73 -6.14 -5.38
N CYS A 25 -52.14 -5.53 -4.26
CA CYS A 25 -53.45 -5.75 -3.67
C CYS A 25 -54.17 -4.40 -3.55
N THR A 26 -55.45 -4.36 -3.87
CA THR A 26 -56.30 -3.18 -3.58
C THR A 26 -57.41 -3.56 -2.63
N ILE A 27 -57.77 -2.63 -1.73
CA ILE A 27 -58.84 -2.81 -0.76
C ILE A 27 -59.86 -1.69 -0.84
N ARG A 28 -61.11 -2.00 -0.52
CA ARG A 28 -62.21 -1.06 -0.38
C ARG A 28 -62.19 -0.37 0.99
N LYS A 29 -63.11 0.57 1.21
CA LYS A 29 -63.22 1.28 2.50
C LYS A 29 -63.56 0.39 3.68
N ASP A 30 -64.20 -0.73 3.44
CA ASP A 30 -64.54 -1.78 4.43
C ASP A 30 -63.40 -2.79 4.68
N TYR A 31 -62.19 -2.52 4.12
CA TYR A 31 -61.02 -3.36 4.17
C TYR A 31 -61.11 -4.68 3.40
N THR A 32 -62.17 -4.88 2.56
CA THR A 32 -62.24 -6.07 1.71
C THR A 32 -61.35 -5.94 0.48
N ILE A 33 -60.70 -7.04 0.10
CA ILE A 33 -59.80 -7.09 -1.07
C ILE A 33 -60.63 -6.98 -2.35
N SER A 34 -60.27 -6.06 -3.23
CA SER A 34 -60.94 -5.80 -4.52
C SER A 34 -60.05 -6.07 -5.73
N LEU A 35 -58.76 -6.34 -5.51
CA LEU A 35 -57.80 -6.81 -6.52
C LEU A 35 -56.69 -7.58 -5.82
N TRP A 36 -56.30 -8.69 -6.43
CA TRP A 36 -55.14 -9.50 -6.03
C TRP A 36 -54.46 -9.95 -7.30
N ASN A 37 -53.24 -9.41 -7.59
CA ASN A 37 -52.61 -9.69 -8.86
C ASN A 37 -51.88 -11.05 -8.88
N ARG A 38 -51.55 -11.51 -10.09
CA ARG A 38 -50.85 -12.78 -10.31
C ARG A 38 -49.53 -12.90 -9.56
N THR A 39 -48.80 -11.79 -9.39
CA THR A 39 -47.55 -11.78 -8.66
C THR A 39 -47.76 -12.12 -7.18
N LEU A 40 -48.75 -11.55 -6.51
CA LEU A 40 -49.11 -11.92 -5.15
C LEU A 40 -49.59 -13.38 -5.03
N GLU A 41 -50.35 -13.84 -6.00
CA GLU A 41 -50.77 -15.23 -6.04
C GLU A 41 -49.59 -16.19 -6.06
N ILE A 42 -48.61 -15.95 -6.94
CA ILE A 42 -47.39 -16.75 -7.02
C ILE A 42 -46.56 -16.64 -5.73
N TRP A 43 -46.37 -15.44 -5.21
CA TRP A 43 -45.51 -15.23 -4.07
C TRP A 43 -46.08 -15.73 -2.75
N THR A 44 -47.37 -15.60 -2.52
CA THR A 44 -48.04 -16.02 -1.28
C THR A 44 -48.58 -17.44 -1.34
N GLY A 45 -48.86 -17.93 -2.55
CA GLY A 45 -49.59 -19.18 -2.80
C GLY A 45 -51.06 -19.08 -2.47
N ILE A 46 -51.62 -17.89 -2.30
CA ILE A 46 -53.05 -17.62 -2.11
C ILE A 46 -53.63 -17.25 -3.45
N SER A 47 -54.60 -17.99 -3.93
CA SER A 47 -55.21 -17.73 -5.22
C SER A 47 -56.00 -16.43 -5.22
N GLN A 48 -56.20 -15.83 -6.40
CA GLN A 48 -57.06 -14.67 -6.53
C GLN A 48 -58.48 -14.94 -6.02
N ASP A 49 -59.04 -16.10 -6.33
CA ASP A 49 -60.39 -16.51 -5.89
C ASP A 49 -60.47 -16.64 -4.37
N ASP A 50 -59.39 -17.09 -3.72
CA ASP A 50 -59.32 -17.20 -2.26
C ASP A 50 -59.12 -15.86 -1.56
N ALA A 51 -58.60 -14.85 -2.24
CA ALA A 51 -58.32 -13.54 -1.66
C ALA A 51 -59.46 -12.53 -1.89
N MET A 52 -60.13 -12.58 -3.06
CA MET A 52 -61.13 -11.62 -3.44
C MET A 52 -62.33 -11.58 -2.48
N ASP A 53 -62.82 -10.36 -2.24
CA ASP A 53 -63.98 -10.05 -1.39
C ASP A 53 -63.85 -10.50 0.08
N LYS A 54 -62.66 -10.96 0.50
CA LYS A 54 -62.36 -11.25 1.90
C LYS A 54 -61.70 -10.05 2.60
N PRO A 55 -61.85 -9.91 3.93
CA PRO A 55 -61.14 -8.90 4.69
C PRO A 55 -59.63 -9.10 4.58
N LEU A 56 -58.85 -8.03 4.40
CA LEU A 56 -57.38 -8.09 4.27
C LEU A 56 -56.71 -8.81 5.43
N GLU A 57 -57.20 -8.62 6.67
CA GLU A 57 -56.67 -9.25 7.87
C GLU A 57 -56.87 -10.78 7.93
N VAL A 58 -57.81 -11.29 7.19
CA VAL A 58 -58.04 -12.74 7.07
C VAL A 58 -57.02 -13.36 6.11
N VAL A 59 -56.74 -12.66 5.02
CA VAL A 59 -55.83 -13.12 3.96
C VAL A 59 -54.35 -12.84 4.34
N VAL A 60 -54.12 -11.69 4.97
CA VAL A 60 -52.77 -11.26 5.43
C VAL A 60 -52.86 -10.91 6.93
N PRO A 61 -52.64 -11.90 7.82
CA PRO A 61 -52.89 -11.77 9.24
C PRO A 61 -52.07 -10.64 9.94
N GLN A 62 -50.94 -10.22 9.36
CA GLN A 62 -50.13 -9.11 9.87
C GLN A 62 -50.94 -7.78 9.92
N PHE A 63 -51.93 -7.59 9.06
CA PHE A 63 -52.82 -6.43 9.09
C PHE A 63 -53.89 -6.50 10.19
N ALA A 64 -53.98 -7.59 10.95
CA ALA A 64 -54.75 -7.63 12.18
C ALA A 64 -54.11 -6.84 13.34
N ASN A 65 -52.80 -6.56 13.22
CA ASN A 65 -52.06 -5.77 14.20
C ASN A 65 -52.66 -4.34 14.28
N PRO A 66 -52.94 -3.81 15.49
CA PRO A 66 -53.52 -2.49 15.66
C PRO A 66 -52.70 -1.36 15.01
N LEU A 67 -51.37 -1.48 14.97
CA LEU A 67 -50.50 -0.48 14.33
C LEU A 67 -50.66 -0.45 12.82
N GLU A 68 -50.73 -1.60 12.17
CA GLU A 68 -50.90 -1.70 10.72
C GLU A 68 -52.33 -1.28 10.30
N LYS A 69 -53.33 -1.62 11.11
CA LYS A 69 -54.70 -1.09 10.94
C LYS A 69 -54.76 0.43 11.03
N ALA A 70 -54.08 1.02 12.02
CA ALA A 70 -53.99 2.48 12.17
C ALA A 70 -53.37 3.15 10.94
N ARG A 71 -52.32 2.56 10.37
CA ARG A 71 -51.68 3.04 9.14
C ARG A 71 -52.60 3.00 7.93
N LEU A 72 -53.32 1.89 7.73
CA LEU A 72 -54.35 1.78 6.70
C LEU A 72 -55.45 2.83 6.85
N LYS A 73 -55.93 3.05 8.10
CA LYS A 73 -56.94 4.03 8.42
C LYS A 73 -56.49 5.46 8.07
N VAL A 74 -55.24 5.81 8.38
CA VAL A 74 -54.70 7.13 8.03
C VAL A 74 -54.70 7.34 6.52
N VAL A 75 -54.27 6.34 5.74
CA VAL A 75 -54.24 6.40 4.27
C VAL A 75 -55.68 6.53 3.74
N LEU A 76 -56.63 5.73 4.24
CA LEU A 76 -58.05 5.78 3.84
C LEU A 76 -58.74 7.12 4.13
N GLN A 77 -58.30 7.84 5.15
CA GLN A 77 -58.78 9.19 5.52
C GLN A 77 -58.10 10.32 4.73
N GLY A 78 -57.37 10.00 3.68
CA GLY A 78 -56.67 10.99 2.84
C GLY A 78 -55.28 11.40 3.35
N GLY A 79 -54.72 10.65 4.28
CA GLY A 79 -53.33 10.81 4.68
C GLY A 79 -52.36 10.45 3.57
N GLY A 80 -51.11 10.90 3.70
CA GLY A 80 -50.04 10.59 2.73
C GLY A 80 -49.74 9.10 2.61
N PRO A 81 -49.02 8.67 1.55
CA PRO A 81 -48.62 7.29 1.38
C PRO A 81 -47.71 6.80 2.49
N VAL A 82 -47.86 5.54 2.90
CA VAL A 82 -47.09 4.88 3.94
C VAL A 82 -46.12 3.88 3.28
N ILE A 83 -44.84 3.93 3.64
CA ILE A 83 -43.84 2.99 3.17
C ILE A 83 -43.34 2.18 4.35
N LEU A 84 -43.47 0.87 4.29
CA LEU A 84 -42.97 -0.10 5.25
C LEU A 84 -41.69 -0.70 4.69
N SER A 85 -40.55 -0.26 5.25
CA SER A 85 -39.22 -0.68 4.75
C SER A 85 -38.89 -2.08 5.22
N SER A 86 -38.08 -2.80 4.45
CA SER A 86 -37.58 -4.13 4.77
C SER A 86 -36.76 -4.18 6.06
N ARG A 87 -36.22 -3.04 6.52
CA ARG A 87 -35.44 -2.95 7.75
C ARG A 87 -36.28 -3.11 9.02
N PHE A 88 -37.47 -2.51 9.04
CA PHE A 88 -38.34 -2.48 10.24
C PHE A 88 -39.55 -3.40 10.07
N HIS A 89 -39.93 -3.70 8.86
CA HIS A 89 -41.09 -4.49 8.52
C HIS A 89 -40.72 -5.51 7.43
N PRO A 90 -39.81 -6.43 7.71
CA PRO A 90 -39.23 -7.30 6.69
C PRO A 90 -40.22 -8.29 6.07
N ARG A 91 -41.31 -8.59 6.75
CA ARG A 91 -42.26 -9.65 6.36
C ARG A 91 -43.70 -9.29 6.71
N ILE A 92 -44.34 -8.50 5.90
CA ILE A 92 -45.78 -8.15 6.06
C ILE A 92 -46.67 -9.17 5.32
N PHE A 93 -46.31 -9.50 4.09
CA PHE A 93 -46.99 -10.53 3.33
C PHE A 93 -46.27 -11.88 3.52
N PRO A 94 -47.06 -13.01 3.57
CA PRO A 94 -46.47 -14.33 3.75
C PRO A 94 -45.85 -14.84 2.44
N LEU A 95 -44.79 -14.17 1.97
CA LEU A 95 -44.10 -14.55 0.74
C LEU A 95 -43.36 -15.88 0.94
N LYS A 96 -43.62 -16.85 0.07
CA LYS A 96 -42.93 -18.13 0.07
C LYS A 96 -41.53 -17.98 -0.52
N ASN A 97 -40.54 -18.60 0.12
CA ASN A 97 -39.20 -18.77 -0.46
C ASN A 97 -39.04 -20.23 -0.92
N GLU A 98 -38.31 -20.44 -2.00
CA GLU A 98 -37.97 -21.80 -2.47
C GLU A 98 -37.14 -22.57 -1.43
N ASN A 99 -36.38 -21.88 -0.59
CA ASN A 99 -35.69 -22.41 0.58
C ASN A 99 -36.54 -22.16 1.83
N GLN A 100 -37.12 -23.19 2.40
CA GLN A 100 -38.16 -23.17 3.44
C GLN A 100 -37.82 -22.46 4.77
N ASN A 101 -36.62 -21.90 4.98
CA ASN A 101 -36.20 -21.35 6.27
C ASN A 101 -36.04 -19.82 6.36
N GLU A 102 -35.97 -19.08 5.27
CA GLU A 102 -35.84 -17.61 5.29
C GLU A 102 -36.84 -16.95 4.36
N GLY A 103 -37.81 -16.23 4.93
CA GLY A 103 -38.77 -15.45 4.13
C GLY A 103 -38.05 -14.29 3.42
N LYS A 104 -38.63 -13.91 2.26
CA LYS A 104 -38.12 -12.81 1.45
C LYS A 104 -38.22 -11.46 2.16
N TYR A 105 -37.20 -10.60 1.99
CA TYR A 105 -37.30 -9.21 2.41
C TYR A 105 -38.23 -8.45 1.47
N GLN A 106 -39.15 -7.69 2.02
CA GLN A 106 -40.14 -6.95 1.23
C GLN A 106 -40.16 -5.47 1.60
N ARG A 107 -40.47 -4.63 0.64
CA ARG A 107 -40.84 -3.25 0.81
C ARG A 107 -42.33 -3.12 0.45
N THR A 108 -43.16 -2.66 1.38
CA THR A 108 -44.57 -2.51 1.16
C THR A 108 -44.92 -1.02 1.14
N SER A 109 -45.55 -0.56 0.07
CA SER A 109 -46.09 0.79 -0.04
C SER A 109 -47.63 0.76 -0.05
N ILE A 110 -48.19 1.67 0.70
CA ILE A 110 -49.65 1.80 0.88
C ILE A 110 -50.03 3.21 0.44
N SER A 111 -50.89 3.32 -0.58
CA SER A 111 -51.32 4.59 -1.14
C SER A 111 -52.81 4.61 -1.44
N LEU A 112 -53.39 5.78 -1.35
CA LEU A 112 -54.77 6.03 -1.76
C LEU A 112 -54.81 6.26 -3.27
N PHE A 113 -55.82 5.75 -3.94
CA PHE A 113 -56.15 6.14 -5.31
C PHE A 113 -57.64 6.19 -5.51
N GLU A 114 -58.08 7.04 -6.42
CA GLU A 114 -59.49 7.25 -6.77
C GLU A 114 -59.76 6.65 -8.14
N LEU A 115 -60.82 5.86 -8.21
CA LEU A 115 -61.32 5.33 -9.47
C LEU A 115 -62.10 6.39 -10.24
N PRO A 116 -62.29 6.24 -11.56
CA PRO A 116 -63.04 7.18 -12.38
C PRO A 116 -64.50 7.38 -11.96
N ASP A 117 -65.09 6.47 -11.20
CA ASP A 117 -66.43 6.54 -10.59
C ASP A 117 -66.42 7.21 -9.20
N SER A 118 -65.33 7.88 -8.83
CA SER A 118 -65.10 8.51 -7.51
C SER A 118 -65.09 7.53 -6.32
N GLU A 119 -64.98 6.23 -6.57
CA GLU A 119 -64.75 5.26 -5.52
C GLU A 119 -63.30 5.30 -5.07
N VAL A 120 -63.09 5.53 -3.79
CA VAL A 120 -61.76 5.58 -3.17
C VAL A 120 -61.33 4.19 -2.75
N ARG A 121 -60.12 3.79 -3.13
CA ARG A 121 -59.50 2.53 -2.76
C ARG A 121 -58.08 2.75 -2.24
N VAL A 122 -57.57 1.80 -1.48
CA VAL A 122 -56.14 1.75 -1.08
C VAL A 122 -55.45 0.71 -1.93
N MET A 123 -54.33 1.10 -2.51
CA MET A 123 -53.42 0.18 -3.19
C MET A 123 -52.26 -0.15 -2.25
N ILE A 124 -51.99 -1.42 -2.11
CA ILE A 124 -50.82 -1.97 -1.37
C ILE A 124 -49.94 -2.62 -2.42
N ALA A 125 -48.76 -2.09 -2.61
CA ALA A 125 -47.76 -2.64 -3.50
C ALA A 125 -46.62 -3.25 -2.69
N VAL A 126 -46.25 -4.48 -3.02
CA VAL A 126 -45.23 -5.26 -2.33
C VAL A 126 -44.08 -5.56 -3.31
N GLU A 127 -42.91 -5.14 -2.98
CA GLU A 127 -41.70 -5.40 -3.76
C GLU A 127 -40.83 -6.41 -3.05
N ASP A 128 -40.30 -7.38 -3.78
CA ASP A 128 -39.23 -8.26 -3.30
C ASP A 128 -37.89 -7.51 -3.37
N VAL A 129 -37.35 -7.19 -2.22
CA VAL A 129 -36.06 -6.48 -2.08
C VAL A 129 -34.99 -7.36 -1.46
N THR A 130 -35.16 -8.66 -1.53
CA THR A 130 -34.25 -9.65 -0.89
C THR A 130 -32.83 -9.49 -1.40
N ALA A 131 -32.62 -9.54 -2.73
CA ALA A 131 -31.28 -9.45 -3.31
C ALA A 131 -30.55 -8.16 -2.93
N ILE A 132 -31.26 -7.01 -2.97
CA ILE A 132 -30.69 -5.71 -2.59
C ILE A 132 -30.37 -5.67 -1.09
N THR A 133 -31.28 -6.20 -0.24
CA THR A 133 -31.08 -6.20 1.21
C THR A 133 -29.90 -7.07 1.62
N GLU A 134 -29.78 -8.27 1.05
CA GLU A 134 -28.64 -9.18 1.29
C GLU A 134 -27.32 -8.56 0.83
N GLN A 135 -27.31 -7.93 -0.33
CA GLN A 135 -26.13 -7.23 -0.85
C GLN A 135 -25.69 -6.09 0.09
N VAL A 136 -26.64 -5.30 0.60
CA VAL A 136 -26.36 -4.20 1.55
C VAL A 136 -25.82 -4.76 2.87
N LEU A 137 -26.38 -5.85 3.38
CA LEU A 137 -25.91 -6.50 4.61
C LEU A 137 -24.47 -7.03 4.44
N LYS A 138 -24.21 -7.72 3.34
CA LYS A 138 -22.87 -8.24 2.99
C LYS A 138 -21.86 -7.11 2.85
N TYR A 139 -22.24 -6.03 2.16
CA TYR A 139 -21.35 -4.86 2.03
C TYR A 139 -20.99 -4.23 3.38
N ARG A 140 -21.96 -4.14 4.31
CA ARG A 140 -21.69 -3.64 5.66
C ARG A 140 -20.72 -4.53 6.42
N GLN A 141 -20.91 -5.84 6.39
CA GLN A 141 -20.00 -6.79 7.03
C GLN A 141 -18.56 -6.64 6.51
N ILE A 142 -18.39 -6.58 5.17
CA ILE A 142 -17.08 -6.40 4.56
C ILE A 142 -16.45 -5.05 4.98
N LYS A 143 -17.24 -3.98 4.99
CA LYS A 143 -16.77 -2.65 5.41
C LYS A 143 -16.29 -2.66 6.86
N ASP A 144 -17.05 -3.27 7.76
CA ASP A 144 -16.69 -3.34 9.18
C ASP A 144 -15.43 -4.19 9.39
N GLN A 145 -15.29 -5.30 8.64
CA GLN A 145 -14.09 -6.13 8.65
C GLN A 145 -12.86 -5.36 8.16
N ILE A 146 -12.96 -4.65 7.04
CA ILE A 146 -11.86 -3.83 6.50
C ILE A 146 -11.46 -2.73 7.49
N ALA A 147 -12.43 -2.08 8.15
CA ALA A 147 -12.15 -1.05 9.15
C ALA A 147 -11.37 -1.63 10.34
N TYR A 148 -11.73 -2.80 10.81
CA TYR A 148 -11.02 -3.52 11.88
C TYR A 148 -9.58 -3.86 11.47
N GLU A 149 -9.39 -4.47 10.30
CA GLU A 149 -8.06 -4.88 9.80
C GLU A 149 -7.15 -3.66 9.60
N LEU A 150 -7.70 -2.54 9.09
CA LEU A 150 -6.95 -1.30 8.91
C LEU A 150 -6.45 -0.72 10.24
N GLU A 151 -7.28 -0.77 11.28
CA GLU A 151 -6.89 -0.27 12.62
C GLU A 151 -5.80 -1.15 13.24
N GLU A 152 -5.92 -2.47 13.13
CA GLU A 152 -4.88 -3.40 13.60
C GLU A 152 -3.55 -3.21 12.85
N LYS A 153 -3.61 -3.02 11.53
CA LYS A 153 -2.42 -2.72 10.73
C LYS A 153 -1.74 -1.43 11.19
N LYS A 154 -2.51 -0.36 11.41
CA LYS A 154 -1.98 0.92 11.92
C LYS A 154 -1.32 0.79 13.30
N LYS A 155 -1.89 -0.02 14.20
CA LYS A 155 -1.27 -0.28 15.52
C LYS A 155 0.08 -0.97 15.37
N THR A 156 0.13 -1.99 14.52
CA THR A 156 1.36 -2.74 14.25
C THR A 156 2.44 -1.86 13.62
N GLU A 157 2.08 -1.02 12.66
CA GLU A 157 3.00 -0.06 12.02
C GLU A 157 3.55 0.96 13.04
N ARG A 158 2.71 1.48 13.92
CA ARG A 158 3.14 2.40 14.99
C ARG A 158 4.10 1.72 15.97
N ALA A 159 3.79 0.50 16.40
CA ALA A 159 4.65 -0.27 17.31
C ALA A 159 6.02 -0.57 16.68
N LEU A 160 6.04 -0.96 15.38
CA LEU A 160 7.26 -1.18 14.63
C LEU A 160 8.10 0.11 14.51
N SER A 161 7.47 1.22 14.14
CA SER A 161 8.13 2.53 14.05
C SER A 161 8.76 2.96 15.37
N MET A 162 8.04 2.78 16.49
CA MET A 162 8.57 3.09 17.82
C MET A 162 9.76 2.18 18.21
N ALA A 163 9.70 0.89 17.87
CA ALA A 163 10.79 -0.04 18.13
C ALA A 163 12.04 0.31 17.34
N LEU A 164 11.89 0.63 16.04
CA LEU A 164 12.97 1.10 15.19
C LEU A 164 13.59 2.40 15.70
N SER A 165 12.77 3.38 16.10
CA SER A 165 13.24 4.64 16.67
C SER A 165 14.06 4.42 17.96
N LYS A 166 13.61 3.53 18.86
CA LYS A 166 14.35 3.18 20.08
C LYS A 166 15.69 2.51 19.76
N LEU A 167 15.70 1.56 18.81
CA LEU A 167 16.95 0.90 18.39
C LEU A 167 17.93 1.91 17.78
N ASN A 168 17.47 2.83 16.96
CA ASN A 168 18.28 3.89 16.37
C ASN A 168 18.87 4.82 17.44
N THR A 169 18.09 5.21 18.43
CA THR A 169 18.54 6.05 19.54
C THR A 169 19.59 5.34 20.38
N LEU A 170 19.36 4.08 20.79
CA LEU A 170 20.31 3.29 21.55
C LEU A 170 21.64 3.10 20.80
N SER A 171 21.56 2.75 19.51
CA SER A 171 22.74 2.60 18.66
C SER A 171 23.53 3.90 18.54
N SER A 172 22.86 5.05 18.43
CA SER A 172 23.51 6.37 18.39
C SER A 172 24.24 6.71 19.68
N ILE A 173 23.61 6.47 20.84
CA ILE A 173 24.22 6.70 22.15
C ILE A 173 25.45 5.80 22.33
N THR A 174 25.30 4.49 22.05
CA THR A 174 26.40 3.52 22.19
C THR A 174 27.60 3.90 21.31
N ARG A 175 27.36 4.34 20.07
CA ARG A 175 28.44 4.79 19.18
C ARG A 175 29.14 6.04 19.69
N HIS A 176 28.40 7.02 20.18
CA HIS A 176 28.94 8.23 20.76
C HIS A 176 29.89 7.90 21.90
N ASP A 177 29.47 7.02 22.83
CA ASP A 177 30.25 6.64 23.98
C ASP A 177 31.48 5.83 23.60
N LEU A 178 31.35 4.90 22.63
CA LEU A 178 32.51 4.15 22.09
C LEU A 178 33.51 5.06 21.41
N ASN A 179 33.09 6.07 20.65
CA ASN A 179 33.98 7.05 20.03
C ASN A 179 34.72 7.87 21.09
N ASN A 180 34.06 8.27 22.17
CA ASN A 180 34.72 9.00 23.27
C ASN A 180 35.79 8.16 23.95
N ILE A 181 35.51 6.89 24.24
CA ILE A 181 36.47 5.94 24.83
C ILE A 181 37.64 5.73 23.89
N LEU A 182 37.41 5.52 22.59
CA LEU A 182 38.46 5.35 21.60
C LEU A 182 39.33 6.58 21.44
N THR A 183 38.73 7.79 21.45
CA THR A 183 39.49 9.04 21.38
C THR A 183 40.43 9.19 22.57
N ALA A 184 39.96 8.87 23.78
CA ALA A 184 40.81 8.89 24.97
C ALA A 184 41.93 7.83 24.87
N PHE A 185 41.60 6.62 24.40
CA PHE A 185 42.55 5.54 24.20
C PHE A 185 43.63 5.89 23.16
N GLU A 186 43.25 6.46 22.01
CA GLU A 186 44.19 6.98 20.98
C GLU A 186 45.12 8.07 21.55
N GLY A 187 44.60 8.95 22.41
CA GLY A 187 45.38 9.99 23.09
C GLY A 187 46.45 9.40 23.97
N TYR A 188 46.07 8.44 24.85
CA TYR A 188 47.05 7.77 25.72
C TYR A 188 48.10 6.95 24.95
N LEU A 189 47.68 6.28 23.86
CA LEU A 189 48.64 5.58 22.98
C LEU A 189 49.63 6.53 22.35
N THR A 190 49.16 7.68 21.85
CA THR A 190 50.02 8.70 21.23
C THR A 190 51.05 9.24 22.22
N PHE A 191 50.63 9.56 23.44
CA PHE A 191 51.56 9.97 24.50
C PHE A 191 52.55 8.88 24.85
N SER A 192 52.11 7.63 24.96
CA SER A 192 52.98 6.50 25.26
C SER A 192 54.02 6.25 24.16
N ILE A 193 53.70 6.44 22.91
CA ILE A 193 54.62 6.33 21.77
C ILE A 193 55.66 7.46 21.83
N GLN A 194 55.24 8.69 22.17
CA GLN A 194 56.14 9.84 22.27
C GLN A 194 57.11 9.72 23.43
N GLU A 195 56.71 9.17 24.57
CA GLU A 195 57.53 9.00 25.74
C GLU A 195 58.50 7.80 25.64
N ASN A 196 58.20 6.81 24.80
CA ASN A 196 58.99 5.60 24.62
C ASN A 196 59.42 5.40 23.15
N PRO A 197 60.21 6.26 22.57
CA PRO A 197 60.64 6.13 21.18
C PRO A 197 61.64 4.97 21.03
N GLY A 198 61.23 3.87 20.42
CA GLY A 198 62.08 2.74 20.04
C GLY A 198 61.82 1.43 20.81
N GLY A 199 62.33 0.32 20.27
CA GLY A 199 62.20 -1.00 20.84
C GLY A 199 60.89 -1.75 20.69
N LYS A 200 60.74 -2.86 21.42
CA LYS A 200 59.57 -3.74 21.35
C LYS A 200 58.28 -3.05 21.86
N VAL A 201 58.44 -2.13 22.83
CA VAL A 201 57.31 -1.40 23.40
C VAL A 201 56.63 -0.52 22.33
N GLN A 202 57.42 0.21 21.54
CA GLN A 202 56.91 1.03 20.44
C GLN A 202 56.15 0.16 19.42
N GLN A 203 56.65 -1.00 19.04
CA GLN A 203 55.95 -1.90 18.12
C GLN A 203 54.59 -2.38 18.68
N TYR A 204 54.48 -2.64 19.99
CA TYR A 204 53.22 -2.99 20.61
C TYR A 204 52.24 -1.81 20.61
N LEU A 205 52.71 -0.60 20.92
CA LEU A 205 51.90 0.61 20.93
C LEU A 205 51.38 0.94 19.51
N GLU A 206 52.22 0.78 18.48
CA GLU A 206 51.81 0.94 17.07
C GLU A 206 50.74 -0.08 16.68
N LYS A 207 50.85 -1.35 17.06
CA LYS A 207 49.80 -2.37 16.82
C LYS A 207 48.51 -2.06 17.57
N MET A 208 48.58 -1.52 18.79
CA MET A 208 47.42 -1.08 19.53
C MET A 208 46.72 0.10 18.84
N LYS A 209 47.49 1.04 18.27
CA LYS A 209 46.95 2.15 17.47
C LYS A 209 46.25 1.65 16.22
N GLU A 210 46.86 0.72 15.47
CA GLU A 210 46.21 0.07 14.32
C GLU A 210 44.87 -0.60 14.69
N ALA A 211 44.84 -1.29 15.86
CA ALA A 211 43.61 -1.91 16.35
C ALA A 211 42.52 -0.88 16.71
N ALA A 212 42.93 0.26 17.32
CA ALA A 212 42.02 1.35 17.61
C ALA A 212 41.42 1.98 16.32
N ASP A 213 42.28 2.17 15.30
CA ASP A 213 41.83 2.64 13.99
C ASP A 213 40.84 1.69 13.31
N VAL A 214 41.04 0.38 13.46
CA VAL A 214 40.09 -0.64 12.98
C VAL A 214 38.75 -0.51 13.71
N MET A 215 38.77 -0.40 15.04
CA MET A 215 37.51 -0.21 15.83
C MET A 215 36.76 1.04 15.41
N LYS A 216 37.46 2.16 15.21
CA LYS A 216 36.86 3.43 14.74
C LYS A 216 36.19 3.29 13.39
N ARG A 217 36.79 2.56 12.43
CA ARG A 217 36.21 2.25 11.13
C ARG A 217 34.93 1.39 11.27
N HIS A 218 34.93 0.39 12.18
CA HIS A 218 33.74 -0.42 12.42
C HIS A 218 32.57 0.39 13.02
N ILE A 219 32.88 1.33 13.93
CA ILE A 219 31.86 2.21 14.51
C ILE A 219 31.28 3.14 13.43
N SER A 220 32.16 3.72 12.59
CA SER A 220 31.70 4.54 11.45
C SER A 220 30.83 3.75 10.47
N PHE A 221 31.25 2.53 10.12
CA PHE A 221 30.45 1.64 9.28
C PHE A 221 29.07 1.35 9.88
N ALA A 222 28.99 1.05 11.19
CA ALA A 222 27.73 0.81 11.86
C ALA A 222 26.78 2.02 11.79
N LYS A 223 27.34 3.25 11.84
CA LYS A 223 26.60 4.49 11.64
C LYS A 223 26.01 4.56 10.23
N ASP A 224 26.85 4.39 9.22
CA ASP A 224 26.46 4.50 7.82
C ASP A 224 25.41 3.44 7.43
N TYR A 225 25.62 2.21 7.90
CA TYR A 225 24.69 1.09 7.68
C TYR A 225 23.32 1.34 8.33
N GLN A 226 23.30 2.02 9.47
CA GLN A 226 22.08 2.39 10.16
C GLN A 226 21.35 3.57 9.48
N GLU A 227 22.08 4.54 8.91
CA GLU A 227 21.53 5.71 8.22
C GLU A 227 21.02 5.36 6.81
N MET A 228 21.50 4.26 6.24
CA MET A 228 21.17 3.79 4.91
C MET A 228 19.66 3.53 4.76
N GLY A 229 19.03 4.13 3.73
CA GLY A 229 17.62 3.99 3.46
C GLY A 229 16.67 4.78 4.37
N ASN A 230 17.19 5.57 5.32
CA ASN A 230 16.37 6.40 6.20
C ASN A 230 15.90 7.71 5.53
N ALA A 231 16.62 8.17 4.52
CA ALA A 231 16.28 9.36 3.75
C ALA A 231 15.63 8.99 2.42
N LEU A 232 14.77 9.86 1.90
CA LEU A 232 14.24 9.68 0.56
C LEU A 232 15.34 9.87 -0.48
N PRO A 233 15.41 9.04 -1.54
CA PRO A 233 16.32 9.25 -2.66
C PRO A 233 16.15 10.65 -3.27
N THR A 234 17.26 11.25 -3.61
CA THR A 234 17.32 12.58 -4.25
C THR A 234 18.19 12.57 -5.49
N TRP A 235 18.05 13.59 -6.32
CA TRP A 235 18.84 13.75 -7.55
C TRP A 235 20.22 14.32 -7.24
N PHE A 236 21.24 13.64 -7.71
CA PHE A 236 22.64 14.05 -7.57
C PHE A 236 23.29 14.20 -8.94
N ALA A 237 23.91 15.37 -9.19
CA ALA A 237 24.78 15.56 -10.33
C ALA A 237 26.05 14.71 -10.14
N VAL A 238 26.31 13.79 -11.06
CA VAL A 238 27.45 12.85 -10.97
C VAL A 238 28.76 13.59 -10.93
N GLU A 239 28.91 14.67 -11.69
CA GLU A 239 30.11 15.52 -11.65
C GLU A 239 30.37 16.10 -10.24
N THR A 240 29.30 16.55 -9.54
CA THR A 240 29.43 17.07 -8.18
C THR A 240 29.81 15.97 -7.19
N LEU A 241 29.25 14.75 -7.33
CA LEU A 241 29.62 13.61 -6.52
C LEU A 241 31.10 13.27 -6.66
N VAL A 242 31.61 13.21 -7.89
CA VAL A 242 33.01 12.92 -8.20
C VAL A 242 33.92 14.00 -7.63
N ARG A 243 33.58 15.27 -7.88
CA ARG A 243 34.37 16.41 -7.39
C ARG A 243 34.45 16.44 -5.86
N SER A 244 33.32 16.31 -5.18
CA SER A 244 33.29 16.31 -3.71
C SER A 244 34.01 15.12 -3.09
N SER A 245 33.96 13.96 -3.71
CA SER A 245 34.65 12.75 -3.27
C SER A 245 36.17 12.81 -3.51
N GLY A 246 36.63 13.51 -4.55
CA GLY A 246 38.07 13.61 -4.92
C GLY A 246 38.85 14.72 -4.24
N LEU A 247 38.26 15.50 -3.31
CA LEU A 247 38.93 16.64 -2.66
C LEU A 247 39.86 16.25 -1.46
N GLY A 248 39.96 14.99 -1.10
CA GLY A 248 40.76 14.54 0.05
C GLY A 248 42.26 14.54 -0.22
N PRO A 249 43.14 14.61 0.84
CA PRO A 249 44.58 14.57 0.70
C PRO A 249 45.10 13.32 -0.02
N VAL A 250 44.33 12.23 0.00
CA VAL A 250 44.65 10.96 -0.66
C VAL A 250 44.70 11.08 -2.18
N PHE A 251 44.04 12.06 -2.75
CA PHE A 251 43.91 12.26 -4.22
C PHE A 251 44.84 13.32 -4.81
N GLN A 252 45.74 13.89 -4.00
CA GLN A 252 46.62 15.02 -4.44
C GLN A 252 47.52 14.68 -5.64
N GLN A 253 47.82 13.40 -5.84
CA GLN A 253 48.70 12.93 -6.92
C GLN A 253 47.92 12.18 -8.02
N ILE A 254 46.60 12.20 -7.97
CA ILE A 254 45.75 11.46 -8.89
C ILE A 254 45.02 12.42 -9.84
N THR A 255 45.06 12.12 -11.13
CA THR A 255 44.28 12.82 -12.14
C THR A 255 42.90 12.20 -12.25
N ILE A 256 41.86 12.92 -11.88
CA ILE A 256 40.46 12.47 -12.06
C ILE A 256 39.93 13.07 -13.35
N LYS A 257 39.60 12.22 -14.34
CA LYS A 257 38.97 12.58 -15.62
C LYS A 257 37.49 12.23 -15.53
N SER A 258 36.62 13.18 -15.81
CA SER A 258 35.16 13.01 -15.73
C SER A 258 34.51 13.37 -17.07
N ASP A 259 33.79 12.42 -17.66
CA ASP A 259 32.99 12.58 -18.88
C ASP A 259 31.52 12.19 -18.56
N VAL A 260 30.92 12.95 -17.65
CA VAL A 260 29.56 12.75 -17.15
C VAL A 260 28.76 14.06 -17.08
N GLU A 261 29.09 14.97 -18.01
CA GLU A 261 28.43 16.29 -18.05
C GLU A 261 26.91 16.16 -18.09
N ASN A 262 26.26 16.98 -17.26
CA ASN A 262 24.80 17.07 -17.13
C ASN A 262 24.09 15.78 -16.67
N LEU A 263 24.82 14.71 -16.34
CA LEU A 263 24.21 13.47 -15.83
C LEU A 263 23.83 13.63 -14.35
N GLU A 264 22.54 13.42 -14.04
CA GLU A 264 22.03 13.29 -12.67
C GLU A 264 21.50 11.87 -12.44
N ILE A 265 21.72 11.33 -11.24
CA ILE A 265 21.20 10.04 -10.80
C ILE A 265 20.33 10.19 -9.54
N LEU A 266 19.26 9.42 -9.44
CA LEU A 266 18.40 9.33 -8.27
C LEU A 266 18.97 8.31 -7.30
N ALA A 267 19.44 8.75 -6.14
CA ALA A 267 20.14 7.89 -5.20
C ALA A 267 19.87 8.25 -3.73
N ASP A 268 20.18 7.31 -2.83
CA ASP A 268 20.28 7.58 -1.40
C ASP A 268 21.40 8.60 -1.13
N PRO A 269 21.26 9.54 -0.18
CA PRO A 269 22.29 10.52 0.15
C PRO A 269 23.67 9.94 0.47
N LEU A 270 23.75 8.69 0.93
CA LEU A 270 25.02 8.00 1.15
C LEU A 270 25.76 7.63 -0.15
N ILE A 271 25.20 7.92 -1.33
CA ILE A 271 25.88 7.73 -2.63
C ILE A 271 27.24 8.44 -2.67
N VAL A 272 27.36 9.61 -2.02
CA VAL A 272 28.65 10.32 -1.89
C VAL A 272 29.72 9.39 -1.30
N LYS A 273 29.36 8.63 -0.28
CA LYS A 273 30.26 7.69 0.38
C LYS A 273 30.55 6.46 -0.49
N ALA A 274 29.56 5.99 -1.24
CA ALA A 274 29.75 4.89 -2.18
C ALA A 274 30.77 5.27 -3.27
N ILE A 275 30.63 6.47 -3.87
CA ILE A 275 31.62 6.97 -4.84
C ILE A 275 32.97 7.18 -4.20
N TYR A 276 33.04 7.81 -3.02
CA TYR A 276 34.29 7.97 -2.29
C TYR A 276 35.02 6.63 -2.06
N ASN A 277 34.31 5.59 -1.62
CA ASN A 277 34.89 4.26 -1.42
C ASN A 277 35.49 3.68 -2.69
N LEU A 278 34.86 3.87 -3.85
CA LEU A 278 35.38 3.38 -5.14
C LEU A 278 36.66 4.12 -5.53
N LEU A 279 36.69 5.45 -5.40
CA LEU A 279 37.85 6.28 -5.69
C LEU A 279 39.00 5.97 -4.73
N GLU A 280 38.69 5.85 -3.42
CA GLU A 280 39.72 5.51 -2.41
C GLU A 280 40.32 4.13 -2.65
N ASN A 281 39.49 3.14 -3.07
CA ASN A 281 40.00 1.82 -3.43
C ASN A 281 40.98 1.84 -4.59
N ALA A 282 40.69 2.66 -5.62
CA ALA A 282 41.61 2.82 -6.75
C ALA A 282 43.00 3.31 -6.30
N VAL A 283 43.08 4.28 -5.37
CA VAL A 283 44.33 4.81 -4.85
C VAL A 283 45.04 3.82 -3.93
N ARG A 284 44.30 3.21 -3.01
CA ARG A 284 44.88 2.32 -1.99
C ARG A 284 45.32 0.99 -2.53
N HIS A 285 44.61 0.43 -3.50
CA HIS A 285 44.82 -0.94 -3.97
C HIS A 285 45.37 -1.01 -5.38
N GLY A 286 45.39 0.09 -6.11
CA GLY A 286 45.91 0.14 -7.47
C GLY A 286 47.44 0.15 -7.56
N GLU A 287 48.18 0.35 -6.46
CA GLU A 287 49.65 0.42 -6.33
C GLU A 287 50.33 1.53 -7.15
N HIS A 288 50.00 1.65 -8.42
CA HIS A 288 50.56 2.63 -9.35
C HIS A 288 49.48 3.50 -10.02
N THR A 289 48.31 3.61 -9.41
CA THR A 289 47.22 4.42 -9.97
C THR A 289 47.64 5.87 -10.12
N SER A 290 47.57 6.39 -11.32
CA SER A 290 47.81 7.79 -11.66
C SER A 290 46.60 8.52 -12.17
N THR A 291 45.67 7.78 -12.77
CA THR A 291 44.45 8.31 -13.39
C THR A 291 43.23 7.50 -12.99
N ILE A 292 42.13 8.19 -12.64
CA ILE A 292 40.82 7.60 -12.47
C ILE A 292 39.91 8.26 -13.50
N SER A 293 39.23 7.45 -14.34
CA SER A 293 38.32 7.92 -15.37
C SER A 293 36.89 7.58 -15.00
N ILE A 294 35.98 8.54 -15.07
CA ILE A 294 34.56 8.37 -14.82
C ILE A 294 33.80 8.74 -16.11
N SER A 295 33.02 7.80 -16.62
CA SER A 295 32.24 7.96 -17.84
C SER A 295 30.93 7.18 -17.77
N TYR A 296 30.07 7.30 -18.74
CA TYR A 296 28.88 6.46 -18.84
C TYR A 296 28.65 5.93 -20.24
N LYS A 297 27.94 4.82 -20.35
CA LYS A 297 27.45 4.27 -21.63
C LYS A 297 25.95 4.00 -21.54
N LYS A 298 25.24 4.15 -22.66
CA LYS A 298 23.84 3.75 -22.76
C LYS A 298 23.72 2.24 -22.75
N ALA A 299 22.68 1.72 -22.13
CA ALA A 299 22.29 0.31 -22.12
C ALA A 299 20.80 0.19 -22.48
N ASP A 300 20.33 -1.02 -22.80
CA ASP A 300 18.95 -1.25 -23.23
C ASP A 300 17.93 -0.90 -22.14
N ASP A 301 18.30 -1.05 -20.87
CA ASP A 301 17.46 -0.87 -19.67
C ASP A 301 17.88 0.32 -18.80
N GLY A 302 18.68 1.24 -19.35
CA GLY A 302 19.15 2.40 -18.59
C GLY A 302 20.51 2.92 -19.05
N ILE A 303 21.37 3.25 -18.07
CA ILE A 303 22.78 3.61 -18.31
C ILE A 303 23.70 2.79 -17.42
N VAL A 304 24.96 2.69 -17.83
CA VAL A 304 26.03 2.13 -17.00
C VAL A 304 27.06 3.22 -16.74
N LEU A 305 27.18 3.62 -15.47
CA LEU A 305 28.25 4.51 -15.01
C LEU A 305 29.51 3.67 -14.81
N LEU A 306 30.61 4.13 -15.38
CA LEU A 306 31.93 3.48 -15.37
C LEU A 306 32.88 4.25 -14.49
N ILE A 307 33.56 3.57 -13.57
CA ILE A 307 34.65 4.11 -12.76
C ILE A 307 35.86 3.20 -12.97
N GLU A 308 36.89 3.72 -13.63
CA GLU A 308 38.06 2.97 -14.08
C GLU A 308 39.34 3.59 -13.55
N ASP A 309 40.27 2.78 -13.08
CA ASP A 309 41.63 3.20 -12.71
C ASP A 309 42.65 2.51 -13.61
N ASP A 310 43.87 3.05 -13.64
CA ASP A 310 45.03 2.54 -14.37
C ASP A 310 45.99 1.73 -13.45
N GLY A 311 45.50 1.22 -12.34
CA GLY A 311 46.26 0.46 -11.38
C GLY A 311 46.45 -1.01 -11.73
N LYS A 312 46.78 -1.85 -10.75
CA LYS A 312 47.02 -3.29 -10.96
C LYS A 312 45.78 -4.13 -11.29
N GLY A 313 44.59 -3.59 -11.10
CA GLY A 313 43.32 -4.30 -11.29
C GLY A 313 43.06 -5.37 -10.22
N ILE A 314 41.96 -6.13 -10.44
CA ILE A 314 41.48 -7.14 -9.49
C ILE A 314 41.54 -8.53 -10.12
N PRO A 315 42.17 -9.52 -9.45
CA PRO A 315 42.25 -10.90 -9.95
C PRO A 315 40.88 -11.51 -10.18
N THR A 316 40.72 -12.21 -11.30
CA THR A 316 39.42 -12.76 -11.75
C THR A 316 38.80 -13.71 -10.74
N ASN A 317 39.59 -14.50 -10.00
CA ASN A 317 39.11 -15.48 -9.03
C ASN A 317 38.49 -14.87 -7.76
N ILE A 318 38.68 -13.57 -7.50
CA ILE A 318 38.12 -12.89 -6.31
C ILE A 318 37.02 -11.87 -6.66
N LYS A 319 36.82 -11.49 -7.94
CA LYS A 319 35.87 -10.47 -8.35
C LYS A 319 34.45 -10.67 -7.81
N GLY A 320 33.95 -11.91 -7.82
CA GLY A 320 32.62 -12.23 -7.28
C GLY A 320 32.52 -12.13 -5.76
N ARG A 321 33.66 -12.01 -5.06
CA ARG A 321 33.74 -12.00 -3.57
C ARG A 321 34.06 -10.64 -2.99
N ILE A 322 34.60 -9.69 -3.78
CA ILE A 322 35.05 -8.38 -3.29
C ILE A 322 33.93 -7.54 -2.64
N PHE A 323 32.67 -7.82 -3.00
CA PHE A 323 31.49 -7.16 -2.42
C PHE A 323 30.93 -7.91 -1.19
N ASN A 324 31.55 -9.02 -0.77
CA ASN A 324 31.09 -9.74 0.42
C ASN A 324 31.60 -9.06 1.69
N LYS A 325 30.76 -9.04 2.73
CA LYS A 325 31.10 -8.46 4.03
C LYS A 325 32.38 -9.08 4.59
N GLY A 326 33.33 -8.23 4.96
CA GLY A 326 34.60 -8.67 5.57
C GLY A 326 35.63 -9.26 4.59
N PHE A 327 35.41 -9.12 3.26
CA PHE A 327 36.37 -9.57 2.25
C PHE A 327 37.39 -8.45 1.91
N GLY A 328 38.66 -8.78 1.88
CA GLY A 328 39.76 -7.87 1.50
C GLY A 328 40.58 -7.36 2.68
N SER A 329 41.48 -6.40 2.40
CA SER A 329 42.33 -5.73 3.40
C SER A 329 41.53 -4.72 4.24
N ASN A 330 42.04 -4.37 5.39
CA ASN A 330 41.41 -3.51 6.39
C ASN A 330 40.11 -4.14 6.98
N THR A 331 38.97 -3.46 6.87
CA THR A 331 37.68 -3.97 7.41
C THR A 331 36.91 -4.81 6.42
N GLY A 332 37.21 -4.73 5.11
CA GLY A 332 36.46 -5.38 4.04
C GLY A 332 34.98 -4.90 3.97
N LEU A 333 34.68 -3.70 4.45
CA LEU A 333 33.31 -3.18 4.57
C LEU A 333 32.96 -2.14 3.51
N GLY A 334 33.94 -1.51 2.86
CA GLY A 334 33.73 -0.41 1.92
C GLY A 334 32.93 -0.82 0.68
N LEU A 335 33.38 -1.84 -0.07
CA LEU A 335 32.66 -2.32 -1.27
C LEU A 335 31.33 -2.99 -0.93
N PHE A 336 31.24 -3.69 0.21
CA PHE A 336 29.98 -4.22 0.70
C PHE A 336 28.97 -3.08 0.90
N LEU A 337 29.36 -2.02 1.64
CA LEU A 337 28.49 -0.86 1.87
C LEU A 337 28.11 -0.16 0.55
N THR A 338 29.04 -0.02 -0.37
CA THR A 338 28.79 0.54 -1.70
C THR A 338 27.68 -0.22 -2.42
N ARG A 339 27.72 -1.55 -2.44
CA ARG A 339 26.68 -2.39 -3.06
C ARG A 339 25.34 -2.21 -2.38
N GLU A 340 25.30 -2.19 -1.06
CA GLU A 340 24.05 -2.03 -0.31
C GLU A 340 23.42 -0.64 -0.54
N ILE A 341 24.22 0.45 -0.52
CA ILE A 341 23.75 1.81 -0.82
C ILE A 341 23.13 1.90 -2.22
N LEU A 342 23.83 1.38 -3.23
CA LEU A 342 23.36 1.37 -4.61
C LEU A 342 22.06 0.56 -4.76
N GLY A 343 21.95 -0.55 -4.03
CA GLY A 343 20.79 -1.44 -4.02
C GLY A 343 19.49 -0.78 -3.55
N ILE A 344 19.54 0.28 -2.71
CA ILE A 344 18.36 1.02 -2.22
C ILE A 344 17.52 1.57 -3.39
N THR A 345 18.21 2.04 -4.43
CA THR A 345 17.55 2.60 -5.63
C THR A 345 17.61 1.66 -6.83
N GLY A 346 17.79 0.35 -6.58
CA GLY A 346 17.78 -0.67 -7.64
C GLY A 346 19.00 -0.67 -8.53
N MET A 347 20.04 0.11 -8.21
CA MET A 347 21.30 0.09 -8.94
C MET A 347 22.10 -1.16 -8.60
N GLN A 348 22.88 -1.66 -9.56
CA GLN A 348 23.75 -2.82 -9.40
C GLN A 348 25.17 -2.47 -9.75
N ILE A 349 26.13 -3.03 -8.99
CA ILE A 349 27.54 -2.83 -9.23
C ILE A 349 28.24 -4.15 -9.51
N ILE A 350 29.10 -4.17 -10.53
CA ILE A 350 29.99 -5.28 -10.86
C ILE A 350 31.39 -4.75 -11.14
N GLU A 351 32.39 -5.61 -11.05
CA GLU A 351 33.77 -5.31 -11.42
C GLU A 351 34.16 -6.11 -12.67
N THR A 352 34.57 -5.40 -13.72
CA THR A 352 34.84 -5.95 -15.06
C THR A 352 36.22 -5.60 -15.61
N GLY A 353 37.10 -4.94 -14.83
CA GLY A 353 38.48 -4.59 -15.21
C GLY A 353 39.34 -5.82 -15.58
N VAL A 354 40.58 -5.58 -15.96
CA VAL A 354 41.52 -6.63 -16.33
C VAL A 354 42.71 -6.55 -15.38
N GLU A 355 43.07 -7.66 -14.74
CA GLU A 355 44.26 -7.77 -13.91
C GLU A 355 45.46 -7.28 -14.68
N GLY A 356 46.28 -6.41 -14.07
CA GLY A 356 47.43 -5.75 -14.70
C GLY A 356 47.10 -4.52 -15.57
N LYS A 357 45.82 -4.15 -15.75
CA LYS A 357 45.43 -2.98 -16.55
C LYS A 357 44.54 -1.98 -15.81
N GLY A 358 44.16 -2.28 -14.59
CA GLY A 358 43.31 -1.45 -13.74
C GLY A 358 41.98 -2.12 -13.36
N ALA A 359 41.35 -1.60 -12.31
CA ALA A 359 40.00 -2.02 -11.96
C ALA A 359 38.94 -1.18 -12.71
N ARG A 360 37.80 -1.80 -12.98
CA ARG A 360 36.68 -1.17 -13.66
C ARG A 360 35.38 -1.56 -12.98
N PHE A 361 34.78 -0.61 -12.29
CA PHE A 361 33.48 -0.77 -11.66
C PHE A 361 32.38 -0.26 -12.61
N GLU A 362 31.42 -1.11 -12.91
CA GLU A 362 30.24 -0.80 -13.71
C GLU A 362 29.02 -0.70 -12.78
N ILE A 363 28.42 0.49 -12.68
CA ILE A 363 27.21 0.73 -11.93
C ILE A 363 26.05 0.87 -12.93
N ARG A 364 25.15 -0.12 -12.95
CA ARG A 364 23.94 -0.09 -13.75
C ARG A 364 22.89 0.77 -13.05
N VAL A 365 22.44 1.83 -13.72
CA VAL A 365 21.41 2.74 -13.27
C VAL A 365 20.17 2.50 -14.13
N PRO A 366 19.07 2.02 -13.53
CA PRO A 366 17.87 1.66 -14.29
C PRO A 366 17.16 2.90 -14.87
N GLU A 367 16.31 2.67 -15.87
CA GLU A 367 15.47 3.71 -16.47
C GLU A 367 14.61 4.39 -15.39
N GLY A 368 14.44 5.72 -15.51
CA GLY A 368 13.76 6.54 -14.49
C GLY A 368 14.61 6.93 -13.29
N HIS A 369 15.82 6.39 -13.11
CA HIS A 369 16.76 6.74 -12.05
C HIS A 369 17.95 7.56 -12.54
N PHE A 370 17.95 7.99 -13.77
CA PHE A 370 18.90 8.96 -14.33
C PHE A 370 18.17 9.99 -15.20
N ARG A 371 18.79 11.13 -15.36
CA ARG A 371 18.35 12.19 -16.28
C ARG A 371 19.54 13.03 -16.71
N PHE A 372 19.38 13.74 -17.82
CA PHE A 372 20.33 14.75 -18.27
C PHE A 372 19.74 16.13 -18.00
N ARG A 373 20.55 16.98 -17.38
CA ARG A 373 20.19 18.36 -17.12
C ARG A 373 20.27 19.14 -18.44
N GLU A 374 19.27 19.94 -18.75
CA GLU A 374 19.28 20.84 -19.91
C GLU A 374 20.26 22.01 -19.74
#